data_9a221ef1a6695022c82f50c6345e46c0
#
_entry.id   9a221ef1a6695022c82f50c6345e46c0
#
_cell.length_a   1.000
_cell.length_b   1.000
_cell.length_c   1.000
_cell.angle_alpha   90.00
_cell.angle_beta   90.00
_cell.angle_gamma   90.00
#
_symmetry.space_group_name_H-M   'P 1'
#
loop_
_entity.id
_entity.type
_entity.pdbx_description
1 polymer ?
#
loop_
_entity_poly.entity_id
_entity_poly.type
_entity_poly.pdbx_seq_one_letter_code
_entity_poly.pdbx_strand_id
1 'polypeptide(L)'
;MTMVSGAAPVAVSSTASGSGLDLKAALQRMVREGASDLHLKVGRPPTLRLHSDLVPLDMPPMRPEELRSLAEHLLPPAQLREFVEMRESDFAINVPGIGRFRVNVYQQKGTVAFAMRAIAHAAASIRDLNLPPVLEQLALKPRGLVLVTGVTGSGKSTALAAMVHHINERRSANIITIEDPIEFVHRDVQSHINQREVGTDTASFSQALRRVLRQDPDVIMIGEIRDLETLDVALKAAGTGHLVFSTLHTTDATLTINRILSFYPPHQQNEVRFALANALSSVISLRLVPRADRPGRVPACEVL
;
A
#
# COMPACT_ATOMS: atom_id res chain seq x y z
N MET A 1 -6.37 17.09 -28.12
CA MET A 1 -5.09 16.44 -27.71
C MET A 1 -4.59 17.21 -26.50
N THR A 2 -5.18 16.93 -25.35
CA THR A 2 -4.91 17.63 -24.09
C THR A 2 -3.90 16.78 -23.33
N MET A 3 -2.70 17.29 -23.19
CA MET A 3 -1.63 16.67 -22.39
C MET A 3 -2.11 16.58 -20.94
N VAL A 4 -2.23 15.37 -20.42
CA VAL A 4 -2.44 15.10 -18.99
C VAL A 4 -1.10 15.42 -18.31
N SER A 5 -1.06 16.58 -17.66
CA SER A 5 0.04 16.95 -16.77
C SER A 5 0.10 15.95 -15.64
N GLY A 6 1.08 15.05 -15.66
CA GLY A 6 1.44 14.23 -14.52
C GLY A 6 1.80 15.19 -13.36
N ALA A 7 1.17 14.99 -12.21
CA ALA A 7 1.47 15.75 -11.02
C ALA A 7 2.95 15.51 -10.66
N ALA A 8 3.76 16.54 -10.80
CA ALA A 8 5.14 16.52 -10.34
C ALA A 8 5.15 16.23 -8.82
N PRO A 9 6.14 15.51 -8.30
CA PRO A 9 6.27 15.28 -6.87
C PRO A 9 6.24 16.62 -6.16
N VAL A 10 5.34 16.77 -5.18
CA VAL A 10 5.26 17.99 -4.38
C VAL A 10 6.59 18.13 -3.64
N ALA A 11 7.43 19.05 -4.13
CA ALA A 11 8.68 19.37 -3.45
C ALA A 11 8.30 20.09 -2.15
N VAL A 12 8.40 19.37 -1.01
CA VAL A 12 8.33 19.99 0.31
C VAL A 12 9.56 20.90 0.42
N SER A 13 9.39 22.19 0.06
CA SER A 13 10.42 23.19 0.30
C SER A 13 10.63 23.32 1.81
N SER A 14 11.85 23.59 2.23
CA SER A 14 12.28 23.63 3.64
C SER A 14 11.57 24.67 4.50
N THR A 15 10.79 25.56 3.88
CA THR A 15 9.91 26.52 4.53
C THR A 15 8.71 26.76 3.59
N ALA A 16 7.51 26.38 4.00
CA ALA A 16 6.33 27.06 3.48
C ALA A 16 6.47 28.51 3.95
N SER A 17 6.69 29.44 3.01
CA SER A 17 6.90 30.87 3.33
C SER A 17 5.69 31.39 4.09
N GLY A 18 5.83 31.53 5.43
CA GLY A 18 4.75 31.98 6.32
C GLY A 18 4.34 31.01 7.42
N SER A 19 4.74 29.72 7.40
CA SER A 19 4.50 28.80 8.51
C SER A 19 5.73 28.68 9.38
N GLY A 20 5.57 28.83 10.70
CA GLY A 20 6.64 28.58 11.67
C GLY A 20 7.02 27.09 11.80
N LEU A 21 6.36 26.20 11.04
CA LEU A 21 6.58 24.76 11.02
C LEU A 21 7.60 24.40 9.93
N ASP A 22 8.76 23.88 10.33
CA ASP A 22 9.61 23.10 9.43
C ASP A 22 9.06 21.66 9.35
N LEU A 23 8.11 21.45 8.41
CA LEU A 23 7.51 20.13 8.17
C LEU A 23 8.57 19.09 7.85
N LYS A 24 9.61 19.46 7.07
CA LYS A 24 10.68 18.55 6.69
C LYS A 24 11.44 18.05 7.91
N ALA A 25 11.79 18.94 8.84
CA ALA A 25 12.47 18.57 10.08
C ALA A 25 11.57 17.69 10.97
N ALA A 26 10.27 17.98 11.05
CA ALA A 26 9.32 17.16 11.80
C ALA A 26 9.21 15.73 11.23
N LEU A 27 9.12 15.58 9.89
CA LEU A 27 9.08 14.29 9.24
C LEU A 27 10.41 13.53 9.34
N GLN A 28 11.55 14.21 9.27
CA GLN A 28 12.87 13.60 9.54
C GLN A 28 12.95 13.05 10.95
N ARG A 29 12.46 13.81 11.93
CA ARG A 29 12.44 13.38 13.33
C ARG A 29 11.51 12.18 13.52
N MET A 30 10.32 12.20 12.89
CA MET A 30 9.39 11.09 12.89
C MET A 30 10.05 9.78 12.42
N VAL A 31 10.75 9.81 11.28
CA VAL A 31 11.44 8.62 10.73
C VAL A 31 12.62 8.18 11.62
N ARG A 32 13.43 9.13 12.09
CA ARG A 32 14.60 8.84 12.94
C ARG A 32 14.22 8.21 14.27
N GLU A 33 13.11 8.63 14.88
CA GLU A 33 12.63 8.13 16.17
C GLU A 33 11.73 6.89 16.01
N GLY A 34 11.43 6.45 14.78
CA GLY A 34 10.56 5.30 14.51
C GLY A 34 9.10 5.56 14.89
N ALA A 35 8.67 6.82 14.84
CA ALA A 35 7.28 7.17 15.07
C ALA A 35 6.40 6.73 13.91
N SER A 36 5.20 6.23 14.21
CA SER A 36 4.26 5.77 13.20
C SER A 36 3.50 6.90 12.54
N ASP A 37 3.12 7.93 13.31
CA ASP A 37 2.29 9.03 12.83
C ASP A 37 2.77 10.38 13.37
N LEU A 38 2.56 11.45 12.58
CA LEU A 38 2.67 12.85 12.96
C LEU A 38 1.29 13.49 12.91
N HIS A 39 0.86 14.09 14.00
CA HIS A 39 -0.39 14.82 14.13
C HIS A 39 -0.14 16.32 14.20
N LEU A 40 -0.82 17.08 13.33
CA LEU A 40 -0.81 18.53 13.34
C LEU A 40 -2.23 19.05 13.62
N LYS A 41 -2.37 19.84 14.67
CA LYS A 41 -3.67 20.35 15.14
C LYS A 41 -3.49 21.74 15.76
N VAL A 42 -4.45 22.63 15.49
CA VAL A 42 -4.48 23.98 16.09
C VAL A 42 -4.44 23.92 17.62
N GLY A 43 -3.62 24.79 18.20
CA GLY A 43 -3.46 24.94 19.65
C GLY A 43 -2.64 23.83 20.33
N ARG A 44 -1.99 22.97 19.55
CA ARG A 44 -1.06 21.95 20.07
C ARG A 44 0.25 21.98 19.27
N PRO A 45 1.38 21.67 19.90
CA PRO A 45 2.62 21.40 19.18
C PRO A 45 2.44 20.22 18.20
N PRO A 46 3.18 20.15 17.09
CA PRO A 46 3.28 18.93 16.30
C PRO A 46 3.57 17.74 17.20
N THR A 47 2.84 16.65 17.04
CA THR A 47 2.83 15.53 18.00
C THR A 47 3.10 14.23 17.29
N LEU A 48 4.11 13.48 17.69
CA LEU A 48 4.45 12.16 17.19
C LEU A 48 3.70 11.06 17.93
N ARG A 49 3.40 9.96 17.24
CA ARG A 49 2.97 8.71 17.86
C ARG A 49 4.16 7.76 17.96
N LEU A 50 4.65 7.58 19.18
CA LEU A 50 5.75 6.68 19.53
C LEU A 50 5.22 5.56 20.43
N HIS A 51 5.35 4.30 19.99
CA HIS A 51 4.95 3.11 20.79
C HIS A 51 3.54 3.21 21.42
N SER A 52 2.57 3.77 20.67
CA SER A 52 1.20 4.07 21.09
C SER A 52 1.00 5.37 21.88
N ASP A 53 2.03 6.03 22.36
CA ASP A 53 1.93 7.29 23.09
C ASP A 53 2.00 8.49 22.15
N LEU A 54 1.32 9.59 22.53
CA LEU A 54 1.38 10.87 21.83
C LEU A 54 2.42 11.78 22.50
N VAL A 55 3.55 11.99 21.82
CA VAL A 55 4.68 12.77 22.29
C VAL A 55 4.77 14.09 21.54
N PRO A 56 4.52 15.25 22.18
CA PRO A 56 4.66 16.55 21.52
C PRO A 56 6.13 16.84 21.19
N LEU A 57 6.35 17.46 20.05
CA LEU A 57 7.65 18.02 19.70
C LEU A 57 7.91 19.30 20.51
N ASP A 58 9.17 19.61 20.75
CA ASP A 58 9.58 20.90 21.35
C ASP A 58 9.49 22.01 20.29
N MET A 59 8.26 22.40 20.01
CA MET A 59 7.86 23.39 19.00
C MET A 59 6.65 24.17 19.53
N PRO A 60 6.42 25.41 19.07
CA PRO A 60 5.24 26.17 19.46
C PRO A 60 3.93 25.47 19.00
N PRO A 61 2.81 25.72 19.69
CA PRO A 61 1.49 25.27 19.24
C PRO A 61 1.15 25.81 17.85
N MET A 62 0.58 24.95 17.01
CA MET A 62 0.18 25.29 15.64
C MET A 62 -0.94 26.34 15.61
N ARG A 63 -0.83 27.30 14.71
CA ARG A 63 -1.84 28.34 14.47
C ARG A 63 -2.76 27.97 13.31
N PRO A 64 -4.01 28.47 13.26
CA PRO A 64 -4.96 28.18 12.17
C PRO A 64 -4.40 28.51 10.78
N GLU A 65 -3.70 29.64 10.64
CA GLU A 65 -3.14 30.13 9.38
C GLU A 65 -2.05 29.21 8.86
N GLU A 66 -1.24 28.66 9.76
CA GLU A 66 -0.14 27.75 9.40
C GLU A 66 -0.67 26.46 8.79
N LEU A 67 -1.70 25.86 9.41
CA LEU A 67 -2.29 24.62 8.89
C LEU A 67 -3.10 24.85 7.61
N ARG A 68 -3.73 26.01 7.43
CA ARG A 68 -4.40 26.38 6.19
C ARG A 68 -3.38 26.55 5.07
N SER A 69 -2.32 27.32 5.28
CA SER A 69 -1.25 27.50 4.33
C SER A 69 -0.57 26.18 3.97
N LEU A 70 -0.38 25.31 4.97
CA LEU A 70 0.16 23.96 4.74
C LEU A 70 -0.75 23.13 3.82
N ALA A 71 -2.07 23.19 4.00
CA ALA A 71 -3.02 22.50 3.13
C ALA A 71 -2.92 23.02 1.69
N GLU A 72 -2.91 24.32 1.50
CA GLU A 72 -2.82 24.95 0.18
C GLU A 72 -1.52 24.58 -0.56
N HIS A 73 -0.42 24.36 0.16
CA HIS A 73 0.87 23.96 -0.42
C HIS A 73 1.01 22.46 -0.67
N LEU A 74 0.44 21.63 0.19
CA LEU A 74 0.65 20.18 0.11
C LEU A 74 -0.37 19.47 -0.78
N LEU A 75 -1.62 19.97 -0.85
CA LEU A 75 -2.64 19.28 -1.59
C LEU A 75 -2.48 19.50 -3.10
N PRO A 76 -2.38 18.42 -3.89
CA PRO A 76 -2.53 18.52 -5.33
C PRO A 76 -3.89 19.13 -5.71
N PRO A 77 -4.04 19.74 -6.89
CA PRO A 77 -5.26 20.47 -7.26
C PRO A 77 -6.56 19.65 -7.20
N ALA A 78 -6.49 18.35 -7.45
CA ALA A 78 -7.66 17.47 -7.35
C ALA A 78 -8.08 17.25 -5.90
N GLN A 79 -7.12 16.92 -5.03
CA GLN A 79 -7.31 16.73 -3.61
C GLN A 79 -7.70 18.03 -2.88
N LEU A 80 -7.23 19.17 -3.35
CA LEU A 80 -7.65 20.47 -2.81
C LEU A 80 -9.13 20.72 -3.10
N ARG A 81 -9.62 20.41 -4.30
CA ARG A 81 -11.05 20.49 -4.63
C ARG A 81 -11.88 19.53 -3.76
N GLU A 82 -11.43 18.28 -3.63
CA GLU A 82 -12.06 17.29 -2.77
C GLU A 82 -12.12 17.77 -1.32
N PHE A 83 -11.03 18.29 -0.78
CA PHE A 83 -10.97 18.83 0.58
C PHE A 83 -11.92 20.00 0.80
N VAL A 84 -12.06 20.90 -0.17
CA VAL A 84 -13.01 22.02 -0.09
C VAL A 84 -14.45 21.53 -0.06
N GLU A 85 -14.78 20.48 -0.82
CA GLU A 85 -16.13 19.93 -0.93
C GLU A 85 -16.46 18.98 0.23
N MET A 86 -15.60 17.99 0.48
CA MET A 86 -15.84 16.90 1.43
C MET A 86 -15.36 17.20 2.86
N ARG A 87 -14.55 18.26 3.04
CA ARG A 87 -13.91 18.63 4.32
C ARG A 87 -12.83 17.66 4.82
N GLU A 88 -12.46 16.72 3.99
CA GLU A 88 -11.38 15.77 4.18
C GLU A 88 -10.82 15.31 2.84
N SER A 89 -9.58 14.89 2.80
CA SER A 89 -8.96 14.24 1.63
C SER A 89 -7.76 13.41 2.06
N ASP A 90 -7.55 12.29 1.36
CA ASP A 90 -6.41 11.40 1.51
C ASP A 90 -5.47 11.53 0.31
N PHE A 91 -4.17 11.62 0.56
CA PHE A 91 -3.14 11.64 -0.48
C PHE A 91 -1.80 11.17 0.07
N ALA A 92 -0.84 10.96 -0.82
CA ALA A 92 0.52 10.64 -0.42
C ALA A 92 1.49 11.73 -0.85
N ILE A 93 2.50 11.98 -0.02
CA ILE A 93 3.63 12.85 -0.36
C ILE A 93 4.94 12.06 -0.36
N ASN A 94 5.81 12.36 -1.29
CA ASN A 94 7.17 11.82 -1.32
C ASN A 94 8.16 12.93 -0.95
N VAL A 95 8.87 12.76 0.17
CA VAL A 95 9.84 13.76 0.65
C VAL A 95 11.25 13.25 0.33
N PRO A 96 11.95 13.85 -0.65
CA PRO A 96 13.27 13.39 -1.08
C PRO A 96 14.26 13.26 0.08
N GLY A 97 14.91 12.09 0.18
CA GLY A 97 15.89 11.76 1.22
C GLY A 97 15.30 11.41 2.59
N ILE A 98 13.97 11.42 2.75
CA ILE A 98 13.31 11.09 4.02
C ILE A 98 12.40 9.88 3.85
N GLY A 99 11.42 9.95 2.93
CA GLY A 99 10.48 8.87 2.71
C GLY A 99 9.16 9.29 2.09
N ARG A 100 8.25 8.32 2.00
CA ARG A 100 6.87 8.51 1.56
C ARG A 100 5.95 8.53 2.77
N PHE A 101 4.96 9.42 2.75
CA PHE A 101 4.00 9.58 3.83
C PHE A 101 2.59 9.60 3.27
N ARG A 102 1.70 8.82 3.87
CA ARG A 102 0.26 8.95 3.68
C ARG A 102 -0.24 10.10 4.54
N VAL A 103 -1.00 10.99 3.94
CA VAL A 103 -1.52 12.19 4.57
C VAL A 103 -3.05 12.17 4.50
N ASN A 104 -3.69 12.25 5.64
CA ASN A 104 -5.10 12.60 5.74
C ASN A 104 -5.19 14.04 6.26
N VAL A 105 -5.84 14.92 5.48
CA VAL A 105 -6.19 16.27 5.87
C VAL A 105 -7.69 16.34 6.14
N TYR A 106 -8.09 16.95 7.24
CA TYR A 106 -9.50 17.03 7.62
C TYR A 106 -9.83 18.30 8.40
N GLN A 107 -11.10 18.68 8.39
CA GLN A 107 -11.60 19.77 9.22
C GLN A 107 -12.09 19.25 10.56
N GLN A 108 -11.73 19.96 11.63
CA GLN A 108 -12.26 19.74 12.98
C GLN A 108 -12.54 21.08 13.67
N LYS A 109 -13.76 21.28 14.20
CA LYS A 109 -14.18 22.53 14.87
C LYS A 109 -13.85 23.79 14.05
N GLY A 110 -14.06 23.73 12.73
CA GLY A 110 -13.82 24.84 11.80
C GLY A 110 -12.33 25.10 11.47
N THR A 111 -11.40 24.25 11.92
CA THR A 111 -9.97 24.37 11.65
C THR A 111 -9.41 23.15 10.93
N VAL A 112 -8.34 23.34 10.18
CA VAL A 112 -7.63 22.26 9.47
C VAL A 112 -6.77 21.46 10.45
N ALA A 113 -6.69 20.15 10.25
CA ALA A 113 -5.80 19.23 10.95
C ALA A 113 -5.21 18.21 9.96
N PHE A 114 -4.07 17.62 10.32
CA PHE A 114 -3.38 16.59 9.55
C PHE A 114 -3.04 15.39 10.42
N ALA A 115 -3.21 14.21 9.83
CA ALA A 115 -2.60 12.97 10.31
C ALA A 115 -1.67 12.44 9.19
N MET A 116 -0.39 12.34 9.47
CA MET A 116 0.62 11.88 8.50
C MET A 116 1.22 10.58 8.99
N ARG A 117 1.17 9.51 8.19
CA ARG A 117 1.73 8.19 8.51
C ARG A 117 2.95 7.91 7.65
N ALA A 118 4.06 7.50 8.27
CA ALA A 118 5.22 7.05 7.53
C ALA A 118 4.92 5.72 6.82
N ILE A 119 5.22 5.66 5.52
CA ILE A 119 5.17 4.42 4.75
C ILE A 119 6.56 3.78 4.84
N ALA A 120 6.61 2.55 5.32
CA ALA A 120 7.86 1.86 5.56
C ALA A 120 8.66 1.67 4.25
N HIS A 121 9.96 1.94 4.31
CA HIS A 121 10.91 1.55 3.28
C HIS A 121 11.38 0.12 3.57
N ALA A 122 11.31 -0.72 2.55
CA ALA A 122 11.67 -2.13 2.58
C ALA A 122 10.79 -3.02 3.47
N ALA A 123 10.32 -4.09 2.88
CA ALA A 123 9.74 -5.20 3.61
C ALA A 123 10.87 -5.97 4.33
N ALA A 124 10.60 -6.42 5.54
CA ALA A 124 11.43 -7.44 6.17
C ALA A 124 11.43 -8.72 5.31
N SER A 125 12.48 -9.54 5.40
CA SER A 125 12.53 -10.78 4.65
C SER A 125 11.45 -11.77 5.12
N ILE A 126 11.12 -12.75 4.27
CA ILE A 126 10.19 -13.84 4.61
C ILE A 126 10.61 -14.51 5.93
N ARG A 127 11.92 -14.68 6.14
CA ARG A 127 12.47 -15.30 7.35
C ARG A 127 12.36 -14.42 8.58
N ASP A 128 12.66 -13.13 8.46
CA ASP A 128 12.56 -12.18 9.58
C ASP A 128 11.13 -12.06 10.10
N LEU A 129 10.16 -12.22 9.19
CA LEU A 129 8.73 -12.24 9.51
C LEU A 129 8.24 -13.57 10.09
N ASN A 130 9.10 -14.59 10.20
CA ASN A 130 8.74 -15.97 10.57
C ASN A 130 7.64 -16.56 9.66
N LEU A 131 7.62 -16.20 8.40
CA LEU A 131 6.74 -16.79 7.41
C LEU A 131 7.31 -18.15 6.94
N PRO A 132 6.45 -19.10 6.54
CA PRO A 132 6.89 -20.40 6.08
C PRO A 132 7.87 -20.31 4.91
N PRO A 133 8.98 -21.12 4.89
CA PRO A 133 9.97 -21.08 3.81
C PRO A 133 9.41 -21.41 2.41
N VAL A 134 8.28 -22.09 2.33
CA VAL A 134 7.60 -22.37 1.06
C VAL A 134 7.22 -21.09 0.31
N LEU A 135 7.01 -19.95 1.01
CA LEU A 135 6.73 -18.66 0.38
C LEU A 135 7.91 -18.18 -0.48
N GLU A 136 9.16 -18.52 -0.12
CA GLU A 136 10.34 -18.23 -0.95
C GLU A 136 10.25 -18.95 -2.31
N GLN A 137 9.79 -20.21 -2.31
CA GLN A 137 9.61 -21.00 -3.54
C GLN A 137 8.43 -20.48 -4.37
N LEU A 138 7.32 -20.15 -3.71
CA LEU A 138 6.14 -19.57 -4.37
C LEU A 138 6.45 -18.21 -5.02
N ALA A 139 7.26 -17.38 -4.38
CA ALA A 139 7.69 -16.09 -4.90
C ALA A 139 8.54 -16.22 -6.18
N LEU A 140 9.28 -17.30 -6.34
CA LEU A 140 10.16 -17.52 -7.49
C LEU A 140 9.53 -18.37 -8.61
N LYS A 141 8.25 -18.73 -8.51
CA LYS A 141 7.56 -19.41 -9.60
C LYS A 141 7.58 -18.55 -10.88
N PRO A 142 7.70 -19.17 -12.06
CA PRO A 142 7.72 -18.43 -13.31
C PRO A 142 6.36 -17.80 -13.64
N ARG A 143 5.27 -18.40 -13.20
CA ARG A 143 3.89 -17.98 -13.49
C ARG A 143 2.89 -18.56 -12.50
N GLY A 144 1.69 -18.05 -12.50
CA GLY A 144 0.54 -18.55 -11.75
C GLY A 144 -0.01 -17.49 -10.80
N LEU A 145 -1.18 -17.76 -10.23
CA LEU A 145 -1.86 -16.89 -9.27
C LEU A 145 -1.54 -17.35 -7.84
N VAL A 146 -1.00 -16.46 -7.03
CA VAL A 146 -0.78 -16.65 -5.59
C VAL A 146 -1.68 -15.68 -4.85
N LEU A 147 -2.57 -16.19 -4.03
CA LEU A 147 -3.51 -15.41 -3.24
C LEU A 147 -3.09 -15.39 -1.77
N VAL A 148 -2.96 -14.21 -1.18
CA VAL A 148 -2.72 -14.03 0.24
C VAL A 148 -4.01 -13.56 0.90
N THR A 149 -4.52 -14.33 1.87
CA THR A 149 -5.83 -14.12 2.46
C THR A 149 -5.77 -13.96 3.97
N GLY A 150 -6.84 -13.45 4.55
CA GLY A 150 -6.96 -13.20 5.98
C GLY A 150 -7.72 -11.92 6.28
N VAL A 151 -8.12 -11.74 7.52
CA VAL A 151 -8.81 -10.52 7.99
C VAL A 151 -7.91 -9.29 7.89
N THR A 152 -8.49 -8.10 8.00
CA THR A 152 -7.72 -6.85 8.10
C THR A 152 -6.74 -6.91 9.27
N GLY A 153 -5.50 -6.49 9.03
CA GLY A 153 -4.45 -6.54 10.05
C GLY A 153 -3.83 -7.92 10.29
N SER A 154 -4.11 -8.93 9.43
CA SER A 154 -3.49 -10.27 9.53
C SER A 154 -2.07 -10.37 8.95
N GLY A 155 -1.55 -9.30 8.33
CA GLY A 155 -0.20 -9.26 7.77
C GLY A 155 -0.11 -9.55 6.26
N LYS A 156 -1.24 -9.53 5.52
CA LYS A 156 -1.27 -9.80 4.06
C LYS A 156 -0.30 -8.93 3.26
N SER A 157 -0.43 -7.61 3.39
CA SER A 157 0.43 -6.65 2.67
C SER A 157 1.91 -6.80 3.04
N THR A 158 2.19 -7.08 4.32
CA THR A 158 3.55 -7.34 4.79
C THR A 158 4.13 -8.60 4.17
N ALA A 159 3.34 -9.68 4.09
CA ALA A 159 3.78 -10.93 3.45
C ALA A 159 4.00 -10.76 1.94
N LEU A 160 3.09 -10.06 1.24
CA LEU A 160 3.25 -9.73 -0.18
C LEU A 160 4.49 -8.89 -0.42
N ALA A 161 4.71 -7.84 0.39
CA ALA A 161 5.90 -7.00 0.28
C ALA A 161 7.18 -7.79 0.50
N ALA A 162 7.20 -8.75 1.44
CA ALA A 162 8.33 -9.65 1.66
C ALA A 162 8.56 -10.59 0.46
N MET A 163 7.49 -11.10 -0.17
CA MET A 163 7.61 -11.92 -1.38
C MET A 163 8.13 -11.12 -2.57
N VAL A 164 7.64 -9.89 -2.79
CA VAL A 164 8.14 -8.97 -3.81
C VAL A 164 9.61 -8.63 -3.56
N HIS A 165 9.98 -8.35 -2.32
CA HIS A 165 11.37 -8.11 -1.94
C HIS A 165 12.27 -9.32 -2.22
N HIS A 166 11.80 -10.54 -1.92
CA HIS A 166 12.52 -11.78 -2.19
C HIS A 166 12.78 -12.00 -3.70
N ILE A 167 11.80 -11.66 -4.56
CA ILE A 167 11.97 -11.67 -6.02
C ILE A 167 13.02 -10.65 -6.43
N ASN A 168 12.88 -9.41 -5.96
CA ASN A 168 13.74 -8.28 -6.29
C ASN A 168 15.23 -8.52 -5.98
N GLU A 169 15.52 -9.30 -4.94
CA GLU A 169 16.89 -9.67 -4.58
C GLU A 169 17.48 -10.81 -5.43
N ARG A 170 16.66 -11.60 -6.13
CA ARG A 170 17.08 -12.89 -6.73
C ARG A 170 16.79 -13.03 -8.21
N ARG A 171 15.96 -12.14 -8.77
CA ARG A 171 15.50 -12.25 -10.14
C ARG A 171 15.57 -10.90 -10.84
N SER A 172 16.11 -10.89 -12.07
CA SER A 172 15.97 -9.75 -12.96
C SER A 172 14.59 -9.82 -13.61
N ALA A 173 13.67 -9.03 -13.10
CA ALA A 173 12.26 -9.05 -13.51
C ALA A 173 11.67 -7.64 -13.54
N ASN A 174 10.67 -7.43 -14.38
CA ASN A 174 9.83 -6.23 -14.34
C ASN A 174 8.61 -6.53 -13.47
N ILE A 175 8.57 -5.93 -12.28
CA ILE A 175 7.52 -6.09 -11.29
C ILE A 175 6.61 -4.87 -11.34
N ILE A 176 5.32 -5.07 -11.58
CA ILE A 176 4.35 -3.98 -11.56
C ILE A 176 3.37 -4.20 -10.43
N THR A 177 3.24 -3.21 -9.54
CA THR A 177 2.24 -3.23 -8.48
C THR A 177 1.14 -2.22 -8.76
N ILE A 178 -0.09 -2.56 -8.37
CA ILE A 178 -1.24 -1.66 -8.39
C ILE A 178 -1.86 -1.72 -7.00
N GLU A 179 -1.84 -0.60 -6.27
CA GLU A 179 -2.13 -0.54 -4.83
C GLU A 179 -3.08 0.62 -4.50
N ASP A 180 -3.81 0.50 -3.38
CA ASP A 180 -4.76 1.51 -2.91
C ASP A 180 -4.79 1.58 -1.37
N PRO A 181 -3.88 2.37 -0.77
CA PRO A 181 -2.66 2.99 -1.31
C PRO A 181 -1.42 2.07 -1.26
N ILE A 182 -0.26 2.57 -1.69
CA ILE A 182 1.04 1.91 -1.48
C ILE A 182 1.34 1.81 0.02
N GLU A 183 1.54 0.57 0.52
CA GLU A 183 1.86 0.31 1.94
C GLU A 183 3.35 0.14 2.21
N PHE A 184 4.14 -0.27 1.21
CA PHE A 184 5.59 -0.44 1.30
C PHE A 184 6.25 0.11 0.05
N VAL A 185 7.32 0.90 0.22
CA VAL A 185 8.11 1.41 -0.91
C VAL A 185 9.27 0.46 -1.17
N HIS A 186 9.31 -0.12 -2.35
CA HIS A 186 10.41 -0.96 -2.81
C HIS A 186 11.49 -0.12 -3.52
N ARG A 187 12.75 -0.54 -3.39
CA ARG A 187 13.86 -0.02 -4.18
C ARG A 187 14.27 -1.09 -5.18
N ASP A 188 14.63 -0.68 -6.39
CA ASP A 188 15.18 -1.59 -7.39
C ASP A 188 16.51 -2.16 -6.90
N VAL A 189 16.67 -3.50 -6.99
CA VAL A 189 17.91 -4.23 -6.69
C VAL A 189 18.33 -5.01 -7.93
N GLN A 190 17.73 -6.18 -8.19
CA GLN A 190 17.89 -6.92 -9.44
C GLN A 190 16.70 -6.73 -10.38
N SER A 191 15.54 -6.43 -9.83
CA SER A 191 14.32 -6.18 -10.59
C SER A 191 14.06 -4.69 -10.76
N HIS A 192 13.27 -4.32 -11.79
CA HIS A 192 12.61 -3.02 -11.88
C HIS A 192 11.24 -3.11 -11.22
N ILE A 193 10.96 -2.25 -10.24
CA ILE A 193 9.68 -2.23 -9.53
C ILE A 193 8.91 -0.97 -9.83
N ASN A 194 7.81 -1.12 -10.54
CA ASN A 194 6.91 -0.04 -10.92
C ASN A 194 5.67 -0.07 -10.03
N GLN A 195 5.65 0.73 -8.97
CA GLN A 195 4.51 0.83 -8.05
C GLN A 195 3.56 1.91 -8.51
N ARG A 196 2.29 1.55 -8.68
CA ARG A 196 1.23 2.46 -9.15
C ARG A 196 0.11 2.55 -8.11
N GLU A 197 -0.11 3.74 -7.60
CA GLU A 197 -1.15 4.03 -6.63
C GLU A 197 -2.45 4.48 -7.30
N VAL A 198 -3.56 3.88 -6.91
CA VAL A 198 -4.90 4.31 -7.37
C VAL A 198 -5.18 5.71 -6.84
N GLY A 199 -5.77 6.56 -7.68
CA GLY A 199 -6.02 7.96 -7.37
C GLY A 199 -4.85 8.90 -7.66
N THR A 200 -3.61 8.40 -7.65
CA THR A 200 -2.41 9.19 -7.95
C THR A 200 -1.82 8.84 -9.32
N ASP A 201 -1.50 7.58 -9.57
CA ASP A 201 -0.80 7.12 -10.78
C ASP A 201 -1.76 6.46 -11.78
N THR A 202 -2.93 6.09 -11.32
CA THR A 202 -4.01 5.51 -12.13
C THR A 202 -5.37 5.87 -11.53
N ALA A 203 -6.40 6.00 -12.37
CA ALA A 203 -7.73 6.38 -11.91
C ALA A 203 -8.48 5.24 -11.20
N SER A 204 -8.15 3.97 -11.48
CA SER A 204 -8.78 2.81 -10.85
C SER A 204 -7.94 1.54 -11.07
N PHE A 205 -8.21 0.50 -10.25
CA PHE A 205 -7.64 -0.84 -10.47
C PHE A 205 -7.93 -1.35 -11.87
N SER A 206 -9.18 -1.29 -12.33
CA SER A 206 -9.58 -1.82 -13.63
C SER A 206 -8.88 -1.11 -14.79
N GLN A 207 -8.71 0.22 -14.73
CA GLN A 207 -7.96 0.94 -15.77
C GLN A 207 -6.47 0.57 -15.80
N ALA A 208 -5.85 0.42 -14.64
CA ALA A 208 -4.46 -0.02 -14.57
C ALA A 208 -4.29 -1.42 -15.14
N LEU A 209 -5.14 -2.36 -14.71
CA LEU A 209 -5.09 -3.77 -15.09
C LEU A 209 -5.34 -4.01 -16.58
N ARG A 210 -6.23 -3.26 -17.21
CA ARG A 210 -6.45 -3.35 -18.68
C ARG A 210 -5.18 -3.05 -19.49
N ARG A 211 -4.22 -2.34 -18.93
CA ARG A 211 -3.00 -1.89 -19.60
C ARG A 211 -1.72 -2.55 -19.08
N VAL A 212 -1.77 -3.19 -17.91
CA VAL A 212 -0.58 -3.75 -17.26
C VAL A 212 0.13 -4.77 -18.17
N LEU A 213 -0.62 -5.62 -18.88
CA LEU A 213 -0.06 -6.62 -19.79
C LEU A 213 0.69 -6.05 -21.01
N ARG A 214 0.58 -4.72 -21.24
CA ARG A 214 1.33 -4.01 -22.30
C ARG A 214 2.56 -3.29 -21.74
N GLN A 215 2.86 -3.47 -20.46
CA GLN A 215 3.98 -2.84 -19.77
C GLN A 215 5.13 -3.84 -19.56
N ASP A 216 5.10 -4.96 -20.28
CA ASP A 216 6.10 -6.04 -20.24
C ASP A 216 6.35 -6.56 -18.81
N PRO A 217 5.31 -6.93 -18.04
CA PRO A 217 5.48 -7.41 -16.68
C PRO A 217 5.89 -8.88 -16.65
N ASP A 218 6.84 -9.25 -15.81
CA ASP A 218 7.07 -10.63 -15.39
C ASP A 218 6.20 -10.98 -14.17
N VAL A 219 6.04 -10.00 -13.28
CA VAL A 219 5.31 -10.14 -12.03
C VAL A 219 4.31 -9.00 -11.89
N ILE A 220 3.08 -9.33 -11.54
CA ILE A 220 2.01 -8.37 -11.29
C ILE A 220 1.52 -8.54 -9.85
N MET A 221 1.56 -7.49 -9.05
CA MET A 221 0.92 -7.48 -7.73
C MET A 221 -0.32 -6.58 -7.77
N ILE A 222 -1.46 -7.15 -7.44
CA ILE A 222 -2.73 -6.45 -7.33
C ILE A 222 -3.07 -6.36 -5.85
N GLY A 223 -3.15 -5.17 -5.30
CA GLY A 223 -3.34 -4.94 -3.86
C GLY A 223 -4.46 -5.79 -3.29
N GLU A 224 -5.62 -5.80 -3.94
CA GLU A 224 -6.74 -6.67 -3.58
C GLU A 224 -7.71 -6.90 -4.76
N ILE A 225 -8.43 -8.04 -4.72
CA ILE A 225 -9.52 -8.36 -5.64
C ILE A 225 -10.85 -8.03 -4.95
N ARG A 226 -11.53 -6.98 -5.42
CA ARG A 226 -12.84 -6.55 -4.91
C ARG A 226 -13.98 -6.88 -5.85
N ASP A 227 -13.70 -7.06 -7.13
CA ASP A 227 -14.70 -7.20 -8.19
C ASP A 227 -14.31 -8.25 -9.24
N LEU A 228 -15.29 -8.60 -10.08
CA LEU A 228 -15.15 -9.58 -11.14
C LEU A 228 -14.13 -9.17 -12.20
N GLU A 229 -14.08 -7.89 -12.59
CA GLU A 229 -13.18 -7.41 -13.62
C GLU A 229 -11.71 -7.58 -13.21
N THR A 230 -11.39 -7.23 -11.95
CA THR A 230 -10.06 -7.42 -11.35
C THR A 230 -9.66 -8.89 -11.32
N LEU A 231 -10.60 -9.77 -10.93
CA LEU A 231 -10.38 -11.22 -10.89
C LEU A 231 -10.12 -11.81 -12.27
N ASP A 232 -10.91 -11.43 -13.26
CA ASP A 232 -10.76 -11.90 -14.65
C ASP A 232 -9.39 -11.55 -15.23
N VAL A 233 -8.91 -10.33 -14.99
CA VAL A 233 -7.59 -9.92 -15.46
C VAL A 233 -6.49 -10.69 -14.73
N ALA A 234 -6.62 -10.89 -13.41
CA ALA A 234 -5.66 -11.67 -12.62
C ALA A 234 -5.55 -13.12 -13.13
N LEU A 235 -6.69 -13.78 -13.39
CA LEU A 235 -6.72 -15.14 -13.93
C LEU A 235 -6.13 -15.22 -15.34
N LYS A 236 -6.46 -14.27 -16.22
CA LYS A 236 -5.91 -14.19 -17.57
C LYS A 236 -4.40 -13.98 -17.57
N ALA A 237 -3.91 -13.04 -16.75
CA ALA A 237 -2.48 -12.79 -16.61
C ALA A 237 -1.73 -14.04 -16.14
N ALA A 238 -2.22 -14.69 -15.07
CA ALA A 238 -1.63 -15.93 -14.55
C ALA A 238 -1.64 -17.06 -15.56
N GLY A 239 -2.75 -17.20 -16.33
CA GLY A 239 -2.90 -18.22 -17.40
C GLY A 239 -2.02 -17.96 -18.62
N THR A 240 -1.63 -16.70 -18.88
CA THR A 240 -0.81 -16.31 -20.04
C THR A 240 0.67 -16.17 -19.74
N GLY A 241 1.15 -16.63 -18.59
CA GLY A 241 2.58 -16.76 -18.33
C GLY A 241 3.15 -15.82 -17.27
N HIS A 242 2.33 -14.99 -16.61
CA HIS A 242 2.78 -14.05 -15.59
C HIS A 242 2.64 -14.63 -14.17
N LEU A 243 3.51 -14.24 -13.26
CA LEU A 243 3.32 -14.47 -11.84
C LEU A 243 2.45 -13.35 -11.26
N VAL A 244 1.30 -13.72 -10.72
CA VAL A 244 0.33 -12.75 -10.21
C VAL A 244 0.14 -12.96 -8.71
N PHE A 245 0.29 -11.87 -7.94
CA PHE A 245 -0.03 -11.82 -6.52
C PHE A 245 -1.27 -10.97 -6.29
N SER A 246 -2.14 -11.40 -5.37
CA SER A 246 -3.23 -10.55 -4.91
C SER A 246 -3.71 -10.95 -3.53
N THR A 247 -4.65 -10.15 -2.97
CA THR A 247 -5.27 -10.45 -1.68
C THR A 247 -6.78 -10.63 -1.78
N LEU A 248 -7.32 -11.41 -0.83
CA LEU A 248 -8.73 -11.54 -0.53
C LEU A 248 -8.95 -11.50 1.00
N HIS A 249 -10.16 -11.14 1.43
CA HIS A 249 -10.51 -11.03 2.86
C HIS A 249 -11.19 -12.31 3.41
N THR A 250 -10.82 -13.46 2.90
CA THR A 250 -11.29 -14.78 3.37
C THR A 250 -10.36 -15.32 4.45
N THR A 251 -10.85 -16.22 5.30
CA THR A 251 -10.13 -16.70 6.48
C THR A 251 -9.36 -18.00 6.26
N ASP A 252 -9.66 -18.72 5.19
CA ASP A 252 -9.04 -20.00 4.84
C ASP A 252 -9.09 -20.26 3.32
N ALA A 253 -8.40 -21.30 2.87
CA ALA A 253 -8.28 -21.63 1.46
C ALA A 253 -9.62 -22.05 0.82
N THR A 254 -10.43 -22.84 1.54
CA THR A 254 -11.73 -23.31 1.03
C THR A 254 -12.70 -22.16 0.82
N LEU A 255 -12.80 -21.25 1.79
CA LEU A 255 -13.62 -20.04 1.67
C LEU A 255 -13.10 -19.13 0.55
N THR A 256 -11.79 -19.12 0.29
CA THR A 256 -11.21 -18.35 -0.81
C THR A 256 -11.71 -18.84 -2.15
N ILE A 257 -11.69 -20.14 -2.41
CA ILE A 257 -12.23 -20.72 -3.66
C ILE A 257 -13.72 -20.43 -3.81
N ASN A 258 -14.50 -20.61 -2.75
CA ASN A 258 -15.93 -20.32 -2.76
C ASN A 258 -16.19 -18.82 -3.03
N ARG A 259 -15.38 -17.93 -2.43
CA ARG A 259 -15.47 -16.48 -2.66
C ARG A 259 -15.20 -16.12 -4.11
N ILE A 260 -14.17 -16.70 -4.72
CA ILE A 260 -13.86 -16.50 -6.14
C ILE A 260 -15.04 -16.95 -7.02
N LEU A 261 -15.59 -18.13 -6.78
CA LEU A 261 -16.73 -18.62 -7.54
C LEU A 261 -17.97 -17.74 -7.36
N SER A 262 -18.15 -17.09 -6.22
CA SER A 262 -19.28 -16.21 -5.94
C SER A 262 -19.29 -14.90 -6.74
N PHE A 263 -18.17 -14.50 -7.36
CA PHE A 263 -18.13 -13.36 -8.30
C PHE A 263 -18.84 -13.67 -9.61
N TYR A 264 -19.02 -14.98 -9.95
CA TYR A 264 -19.57 -15.40 -11.24
C TYR A 264 -20.98 -15.97 -11.09
N PRO A 265 -21.84 -15.77 -12.09
CA PRO A 265 -23.14 -16.40 -12.11
C PRO A 265 -23.01 -17.94 -12.20
N PRO A 266 -24.00 -18.71 -11.72
CA PRO A 266 -23.89 -20.17 -11.62
C PRO A 266 -23.50 -20.90 -12.90
N HIS A 267 -23.96 -20.42 -14.06
CA HIS A 267 -23.67 -21.05 -15.34
C HIS A 267 -22.22 -20.90 -15.80
N GLN A 268 -21.47 -19.93 -15.28
CA GLN A 268 -20.04 -19.71 -15.59
C GLN A 268 -19.09 -20.36 -14.58
N GLN A 269 -19.57 -20.78 -13.40
CA GLN A 269 -18.71 -21.27 -12.33
C GLN A 269 -17.89 -22.50 -12.70
N ASN A 270 -18.38 -23.37 -13.59
CA ASN A 270 -17.60 -24.53 -14.04
C ASN A 270 -16.41 -24.12 -14.91
N GLU A 271 -16.58 -23.14 -15.79
CA GLU A 271 -15.49 -22.60 -16.60
C GLU A 271 -14.42 -21.94 -15.70
N VAL A 272 -14.88 -21.20 -14.70
CA VAL A 272 -13.97 -20.57 -13.71
C VAL A 272 -13.22 -21.61 -12.88
N ARG A 273 -13.82 -22.73 -12.51
CA ARG A 273 -13.11 -23.83 -11.83
C ARG A 273 -11.95 -24.36 -12.69
N PHE A 274 -12.16 -24.55 -14.00
CA PHE A 274 -11.08 -24.94 -14.91
C PHE A 274 -10.01 -23.88 -15.04
N ALA A 275 -10.38 -22.60 -15.14
CA ALA A 275 -9.43 -21.50 -15.18
C ALA A 275 -8.59 -21.42 -13.90
N LEU A 276 -9.21 -21.56 -12.73
CA LEU A 276 -8.53 -21.62 -11.44
C LEU A 276 -7.59 -22.83 -11.35
N ALA A 277 -8.04 -24.02 -11.74
CA ALA A 277 -7.20 -25.21 -11.69
C ALA A 277 -5.92 -25.08 -12.52
N ASN A 278 -5.96 -24.29 -13.59
CA ASN A 278 -4.81 -24.04 -14.46
C ASN A 278 -3.93 -22.87 -13.97
N ALA A 279 -4.52 -21.87 -13.33
CA ALA A 279 -3.83 -20.63 -12.98
C ALA A 279 -3.40 -20.55 -11.51
N LEU A 280 -4.19 -21.11 -10.57
CA LEU A 280 -3.94 -21.00 -9.14
C LEU A 280 -2.71 -21.81 -8.75
N SER A 281 -1.72 -21.13 -8.18
CA SER A 281 -0.50 -21.74 -7.68
C SER A 281 -0.51 -21.98 -6.18
N SER A 282 -1.18 -21.11 -5.42
CA SER A 282 -1.27 -21.23 -3.96
C SER A 282 -2.31 -20.28 -3.39
N VAL A 283 -2.89 -20.67 -2.27
CA VAL A 283 -3.63 -19.79 -1.34
C VAL A 283 -2.90 -19.80 -0.01
N ILE A 284 -2.50 -18.62 0.47
CA ILE A 284 -1.77 -18.42 1.73
C ILE A 284 -2.71 -17.68 2.68
N SER A 285 -3.28 -18.38 3.66
CA SER A 285 -4.18 -17.78 4.64
C SER A 285 -3.42 -17.41 5.91
N LEU A 286 -3.50 -16.13 6.30
CA LEU A 286 -2.69 -15.55 7.36
C LEU A 286 -3.54 -15.14 8.58
N ARG A 287 -3.01 -15.44 9.77
CA ARG A 287 -3.48 -14.90 11.05
C ARG A 287 -2.28 -14.46 11.90
N LEU A 288 -2.42 -13.36 12.61
CA LEU A 288 -1.42 -12.95 13.60
C LEU A 288 -1.88 -13.39 14.98
N VAL A 289 -1.08 -14.22 15.62
CA VAL A 289 -1.31 -14.72 16.99
C VAL A 289 -0.31 -14.09 17.97
N PRO A 290 -0.66 -13.89 19.25
CA PRO A 290 0.28 -13.42 20.26
C PRO A 290 1.48 -14.36 20.38
N ARG A 291 2.65 -13.82 20.59
CA ARG A 291 3.86 -14.59 20.92
C ARG A 291 3.77 -15.10 22.35
N ALA A 292 4.30 -16.30 22.59
CA ALA A 292 4.37 -16.88 23.93
C ALA A 292 5.61 -16.43 24.73
N ASP A 293 6.68 -16.01 24.03
CA ASP A 293 8.01 -15.75 24.61
C ASP A 293 8.27 -14.28 24.94
N ARG A 294 7.59 -13.35 24.26
CA ARG A 294 7.81 -11.89 24.39
C ARG A 294 6.61 -11.11 23.84
N PRO A 295 6.45 -9.84 24.18
CA PRO A 295 5.44 -8.99 23.55
C PRO A 295 5.56 -8.99 22.02
N GLY A 296 4.42 -8.96 21.31
CA GLY A 296 4.34 -8.95 19.86
C GLY A 296 3.46 -10.08 19.31
N ARG A 297 3.45 -10.19 17.98
CA ARG A 297 2.65 -11.17 17.24
C ARG A 297 3.53 -11.94 16.27
N VAL A 298 3.10 -13.14 15.92
CA VAL A 298 3.75 -14.02 14.94
C VAL A 298 2.69 -14.54 13.96
N PRO A 299 3.02 -14.72 12.66
CA PRO A 299 2.08 -15.23 11.70
C PRO A 299 1.83 -16.73 11.92
N ALA A 300 0.57 -17.13 11.86
CA ALA A 300 0.14 -18.51 11.65
C ALA A 300 -0.38 -18.58 10.21
N CYS A 301 0.11 -19.56 9.44
CA CYS A 301 -0.15 -19.67 8.02
C CYS A 301 -0.73 -21.04 7.67
N GLU A 302 -1.80 -21.03 6.89
CA GLU A 302 -2.26 -22.17 6.08
C GLU A 302 -1.75 -21.93 4.65
N VAL A 303 -1.18 -22.95 4.02
CA VAL A 303 -0.69 -22.86 2.63
C VAL A 303 -1.25 -24.05 1.86
N LEU A 304 -2.06 -23.76 0.84
CA LEU A 304 -2.61 -24.71 -0.12
C LEU A 304 -1.87 -24.60 -1.44
#